data_9ab228495a91c6c7486e6726b82b206f
#
_entry.id   9ab228495a91c6c7486e6726b82b206f
#
_cell.length_a   1.000
_cell.length_b   1.000
_cell.length_c   1.000
_cell.angle_alpha   90.00
_cell.angle_beta   90.00
_cell.angle_gamma   90.00
#
_symmetry.space_group_name_H-M   'P 1'
#
loop_
_entity.id
_entity.type
_entity.pdbx_description
1 polymer ?
#
loop_
_entity_poly.entity_id
_entity_poly.type
_entity_poly.pdbx_seq_one_letter_code
_entity_poly.pdbx_strand_id
1 'polypeptide(L)'
;IHTSTLLHDDVVDESDLRRGRSTANAIWGNAASVLVGDFLYSRSFQLMVEIDSMPVMRLLADTTNRIAEGEVLQLLHVHNPDTTEAAYLEVIERKTAVLFAAGTQLGALASGADDATQRKLYDYGLQLGRAFQIADDVLDYSADAGALGKNLGDDLAEGKATLPLIHAMAHADEATRQRLRGIVERGDASAMPEVLAAIEGAGSLDYSLRRAHEYAAAAEAALDGLPDGEALAALRGLARYAVDRGH
;
A
#
# COMPACT_ATOMS: atom_id res chain seq x y z
N ILE A 1 -9.29 -11.17 6.08
CA ILE A 1 -9.16 -9.71 6.20
C ILE A 1 -8.75 -9.13 4.84
N HIS A 2 -7.54 -9.32 4.35
CA HIS A 2 -7.06 -8.70 3.10
C HIS A 2 -8.02 -8.86 1.90
N THR A 3 -8.56 -10.07 1.65
CA THR A 3 -9.52 -10.29 0.55
C THR A 3 -10.81 -9.48 0.75
N SER A 4 -11.26 -9.33 1.99
CA SER A 4 -12.43 -8.51 2.32
C SER A 4 -12.17 -7.03 2.00
N THR A 5 -11.03 -6.49 2.42
CA THR A 5 -10.69 -5.09 2.13
C THR A 5 -10.58 -4.84 0.62
N LEU A 6 -9.99 -5.76 -0.15
CA LEU A 6 -9.92 -5.62 -1.61
C LEU A 6 -11.31 -5.53 -2.28
N LEU A 7 -12.31 -6.29 -1.79
CA LEU A 7 -13.67 -6.24 -2.32
C LEU A 7 -14.37 -4.91 -2.01
N HIS A 8 -14.06 -4.30 -0.86
CA HIS A 8 -14.57 -2.99 -0.50
C HIS A 8 -13.85 -1.89 -1.26
N ASP A 9 -12.51 -1.97 -1.36
CA ASP A 9 -11.68 -1.02 -2.08
C ASP A 9 -12.09 -0.92 -3.55
N ASP A 10 -12.30 -2.05 -4.24
CA ASP A 10 -12.76 -2.07 -5.63
C ASP A 10 -14.06 -1.29 -5.85
N VAL A 11 -14.94 -1.24 -4.84
CA VAL A 11 -16.18 -0.45 -4.88
C VAL A 11 -15.92 1.03 -4.60
N VAL A 12 -15.08 1.33 -3.62
CA VAL A 12 -14.75 2.71 -3.22
C VAL A 12 -13.95 3.43 -4.31
N ASP A 13 -13.00 2.72 -4.92
CA ASP A 13 -12.12 3.21 -5.98
C ASP A 13 -12.77 3.13 -7.37
N GLU A 14 -14.03 2.61 -7.46
CA GLU A 14 -14.76 2.39 -8.73
C GLU A 14 -13.94 1.58 -9.75
N SER A 15 -13.11 0.65 -9.27
CA SER A 15 -12.17 -0.10 -10.11
C SER A 15 -12.88 -1.19 -10.93
N ASP A 16 -12.61 -1.26 -12.23
CA ASP A 16 -13.13 -2.29 -13.15
C ASP A 16 -12.19 -3.49 -13.28
N LEU A 17 -10.89 -3.29 -13.03
CA LEU A 17 -9.85 -4.31 -13.21
C LEU A 17 -9.00 -4.47 -11.95
N ARG A 18 -8.66 -5.72 -11.64
CA ARG A 18 -7.67 -6.06 -10.61
C ARG A 18 -6.81 -7.23 -11.09
N ARG A 19 -5.51 -7.02 -11.19
CA ARG A 19 -4.54 -8.03 -11.69
C ARG A 19 -4.94 -8.59 -13.06
N GLY A 20 -5.37 -7.71 -13.96
CA GLY A 20 -5.79 -8.07 -15.32
C GLY A 20 -7.12 -8.81 -15.43
N ARG A 21 -7.92 -8.87 -14.36
CA ARG A 21 -9.25 -9.49 -14.33
C ARG A 21 -10.29 -8.49 -13.88
N SER A 22 -11.52 -8.65 -14.39
CA SER A 22 -12.65 -7.84 -13.92
C SER A 22 -12.87 -8.02 -12.42
N THR A 23 -13.13 -6.91 -11.74
CA THR A 23 -13.43 -6.87 -10.31
C THR A 23 -14.79 -7.47 -9.99
N ALA A 24 -15.04 -7.81 -8.73
CA ALA A 24 -16.32 -8.38 -8.29
C ALA A 24 -17.47 -7.39 -8.49
N ASN A 25 -17.26 -6.10 -8.22
CA ASN A 25 -18.24 -5.04 -8.44
C ASN A 25 -18.58 -4.87 -9.92
N ALA A 26 -17.60 -4.95 -10.83
CA ALA A 26 -17.83 -4.87 -12.27
C ALA A 26 -18.68 -6.06 -12.81
N ILE A 27 -18.52 -7.26 -12.22
CA ILE A 27 -19.25 -8.48 -12.68
C ILE A 27 -20.61 -8.61 -12.01
N TRP A 28 -20.71 -8.38 -10.69
CA TRP A 28 -21.91 -8.69 -9.88
C TRP A 28 -22.54 -7.47 -9.23
N GLY A 29 -21.97 -6.28 -9.44
CA GLY A 29 -22.43 -5.01 -8.87
C GLY A 29 -21.92 -4.75 -7.46
N ASN A 30 -21.94 -3.46 -7.07
CA ASN A 30 -21.39 -2.96 -5.81
C ASN A 30 -22.00 -3.64 -4.58
N ALA A 31 -23.33 -3.85 -4.57
CA ALA A 31 -24.00 -4.47 -3.43
C ALA A 31 -23.50 -5.89 -3.15
N ALA A 32 -23.27 -6.69 -4.19
CA ALA A 32 -22.76 -8.05 -4.05
C ALA A 32 -21.30 -8.03 -3.53
N SER A 33 -20.44 -7.15 -4.07
CA SER A 33 -19.05 -7.00 -3.62
C SER A 33 -18.98 -6.62 -2.14
N VAL A 34 -19.74 -5.59 -1.72
CA VAL A 34 -19.79 -5.15 -0.33
C VAL A 34 -20.25 -6.27 0.61
N LEU A 35 -21.38 -6.91 0.31
CA LEU A 35 -21.94 -7.96 1.18
C LEU A 35 -21.03 -9.20 1.29
N VAL A 36 -20.35 -9.58 0.21
CA VAL A 36 -19.36 -10.68 0.27
C VAL A 36 -18.12 -10.23 1.06
N GLY A 37 -17.67 -8.98 0.92
CA GLY A 37 -16.64 -8.39 1.75
C GLY A 37 -16.99 -8.46 3.23
N ASP A 38 -18.20 -8.04 3.62
CA ASP A 38 -18.70 -8.09 5.01
C ASP A 38 -18.75 -9.53 5.54
N PHE A 39 -19.21 -10.47 4.70
CA PHE A 39 -19.19 -11.89 5.06
C PHE A 39 -17.78 -12.40 5.35
N LEU A 40 -16.81 -12.12 4.47
CA LEU A 40 -15.43 -12.53 4.67
C LEU A 40 -14.79 -11.86 5.89
N TYR A 41 -15.12 -10.59 6.13
CA TYR A 41 -14.66 -9.85 7.29
C TYR A 41 -15.17 -10.48 8.60
N SER A 42 -16.49 -10.71 8.71
CA SER A 42 -17.09 -11.36 9.88
C SER A 42 -16.60 -12.80 10.06
N ARG A 43 -16.45 -13.56 8.95
CA ARG A 43 -15.89 -14.92 9.01
C ARG A 43 -14.45 -14.95 9.50
N SER A 44 -13.65 -13.92 9.15
CA SER A 44 -12.27 -13.84 9.66
C SER A 44 -12.23 -13.74 11.19
N PHE A 45 -13.15 -12.99 11.81
CA PHE A 45 -13.24 -12.92 13.29
C PHE A 45 -13.67 -14.25 13.90
N GLN A 46 -14.58 -14.99 13.27
CA GLN A 46 -14.92 -16.34 13.74
C GLN A 46 -13.69 -17.26 13.75
N LEU A 47 -12.87 -17.22 12.68
CA LEU A 47 -11.62 -17.99 12.61
C LEU A 47 -10.60 -17.55 13.68
N MET A 48 -10.51 -16.25 13.98
CA MET A 48 -9.66 -15.75 15.06
C MET A 48 -10.11 -16.27 16.43
N VAL A 49 -11.42 -16.35 16.67
CA VAL A 49 -11.97 -16.92 17.92
C VAL A 49 -11.67 -18.41 18.03
N GLU A 50 -11.74 -19.16 16.92
CA GLU A 50 -11.40 -20.61 16.89
C GLU A 50 -9.94 -20.89 17.26
N ILE A 51 -9.01 -19.92 17.09
CA ILE A 51 -7.61 -20.03 17.52
C ILE A 51 -7.47 -20.00 19.05
N ASP A 52 -8.46 -19.49 19.77
CA ASP A 52 -8.50 -19.37 21.25
C ASP A 52 -7.24 -18.66 21.82
N SER A 53 -6.80 -17.59 21.15
CA SER A 53 -5.64 -16.80 21.57
C SER A 53 -5.99 -15.31 21.63
N MET A 54 -6.13 -14.77 22.84
CA MET A 54 -6.40 -13.35 23.04
C MET A 54 -5.30 -12.43 22.48
N PRO A 55 -4.00 -12.76 22.55
CA PRO A 55 -2.97 -11.97 21.89
C PRO A 55 -3.16 -11.88 20.36
N VAL A 56 -3.49 -13.01 19.70
CA VAL A 56 -3.80 -13.04 18.25
C VAL A 56 -5.03 -12.18 17.95
N MET A 57 -6.11 -12.37 18.72
CA MET A 57 -7.35 -11.61 18.54
C MET A 57 -7.10 -10.11 18.67
N ARG A 58 -6.38 -9.68 19.72
CA ARG A 58 -6.07 -8.27 19.95
C ARG A 58 -5.26 -7.67 18.80
N LEU A 59 -4.16 -8.34 18.40
CA LEU A 59 -3.31 -7.87 17.31
C LEU A 59 -4.09 -7.67 16.02
N LEU A 60 -4.94 -8.63 15.65
CA LEU A 60 -5.72 -8.54 14.41
C LEU A 60 -6.87 -7.54 14.51
N ALA A 61 -7.53 -7.43 15.67
CA ALA A 61 -8.56 -6.42 15.89
C ALA A 61 -8.00 -4.99 15.80
N ASP A 62 -6.86 -4.74 16.46
CA ASP A 62 -6.18 -3.44 16.39
C ASP A 62 -5.71 -3.15 14.95
N THR A 63 -5.22 -4.17 14.23
CA THR A 63 -4.79 -4.03 12.84
C THR A 63 -5.95 -3.68 11.92
N THR A 64 -7.08 -4.37 12.03
CA THR A 64 -8.26 -4.07 11.20
C THR A 64 -8.83 -2.69 11.45
N ASN A 65 -8.82 -2.24 12.71
CA ASN A 65 -9.22 -0.87 13.04
C ASN A 65 -8.28 0.16 12.38
N ARG A 66 -6.96 -0.06 12.47
CA ARG A 66 -5.97 0.83 11.83
C ARG A 66 -6.10 0.87 10.31
N ILE A 67 -6.43 -0.26 9.67
CA ILE A 67 -6.70 -0.30 8.22
C ILE A 67 -7.92 0.57 7.91
N ALA A 68 -9.02 0.41 8.64
CA ALA A 68 -10.22 1.22 8.44
C ALA A 68 -9.96 2.73 8.65
N GLU A 69 -9.16 3.09 9.66
CA GLU A 69 -8.71 4.47 9.85
C GLU A 69 -7.89 4.98 8.66
N GLY A 70 -7.03 4.11 8.09
CA GLY A 70 -6.22 4.42 6.91
C GLY A 70 -7.06 4.67 5.66
N GLU A 71 -8.12 3.89 5.44
CA GLU A 71 -9.07 4.09 4.35
C GLU A 71 -9.80 5.44 4.48
N VAL A 72 -10.31 5.75 5.67
CA VAL A 72 -10.95 7.05 5.93
C VAL A 72 -9.97 8.21 5.74
N LEU A 73 -8.71 8.04 6.21
CA LEU A 73 -7.67 9.05 6.04
C LEU A 73 -7.35 9.27 4.55
N GLN A 74 -7.28 8.20 3.75
CA GLN A 74 -7.08 8.31 2.30
C GLN A 74 -8.21 9.13 1.65
N LEU A 75 -9.48 8.88 2.00
CA LEU A 75 -10.61 9.64 1.45
C LEU A 75 -10.52 11.14 1.77
N LEU A 76 -9.92 11.52 2.90
CA LEU A 76 -9.69 12.94 3.25
C LEU A 76 -8.60 13.59 2.39
N HIS A 77 -7.75 12.80 1.74
CA HIS A 77 -6.66 13.26 0.88
C HIS A 77 -6.95 13.10 -0.62
N VAL A 78 -8.01 12.41 -1.00
CA VAL A 78 -8.46 12.32 -2.40
C VAL A 78 -8.82 13.72 -2.90
N HIS A 79 -8.38 14.06 -4.13
CA HIS A 79 -8.51 15.38 -4.75
C HIS A 79 -7.88 16.53 -3.97
N ASN A 80 -6.96 16.23 -3.04
CA ASN A 80 -6.27 17.23 -2.25
C ASN A 80 -4.83 17.45 -2.76
N PRO A 81 -4.55 18.54 -3.51
CA PRO A 81 -3.22 18.82 -4.03
C PRO A 81 -2.23 19.29 -2.95
N ASP A 82 -2.68 19.53 -1.71
CA ASP A 82 -1.84 19.89 -0.57
C ASP A 82 -1.37 18.68 0.25
N THR A 83 -1.62 17.46 -0.24
CA THR A 83 -1.14 16.24 0.39
C THR A 83 0.38 16.25 0.47
N THR A 84 0.90 16.18 1.69
CA THR A 84 2.34 16.13 1.95
C THR A 84 2.89 14.71 1.92
N GLU A 85 4.22 14.54 1.72
CA GLU A 85 4.86 13.22 1.86
C GLU A 85 4.55 12.58 3.23
N ALA A 86 4.55 13.36 4.31
CA ALA A 86 4.25 12.84 5.65
C ALA A 86 2.82 12.30 5.75
N ALA A 87 1.84 13.00 5.18
CA ALA A 87 0.44 12.55 5.13
C ALA A 87 0.28 11.29 4.27
N TYR A 88 0.94 11.26 3.11
CA TYR A 88 0.99 10.07 2.25
C TYR A 88 1.58 8.86 2.98
N LEU A 89 2.72 9.02 3.67
CA LEU A 89 3.35 7.95 4.43
C LEU A 89 2.47 7.45 5.57
N GLU A 90 1.70 8.32 6.21
CA GLU A 90 0.73 7.92 7.23
C GLU A 90 -0.41 7.07 6.64
N VAL A 91 -0.92 7.44 5.47
CA VAL A 91 -1.95 6.66 4.77
C VAL A 91 -1.45 5.27 4.43
N ILE A 92 -0.31 5.16 3.74
CA ILE A 92 0.21 3.84 3.33
C ILE A 92 0.61 2.97 4.52
N GLU A 93 1.04 3.57 5.63
CA GLU A 93 1.32 2.84 6.85
C GLU A 93 0.04 2.20 7.40
N ARG A 94 -1.02 3.00 7.59
CA ARG A 94 -2.27 2.54 8.18
C ARG A 94 -3.04 1.60 7.26
N LYS A 95 -3.16 1.94 5.97
CA LYS A 95 -3.92 1.17 4.98
C LYS A 95 -3.24 -0.15 4.64
N THR A 96 -1.93 -0.13 4.41
CA THR A 96 -1.19 -1.26 3.82
C THR A 96 -0.17 -1.87 4.76
N ALA A 97 0.79 -1.08 5.27
CA ALA A 97 1.96 -1.62 5.95
C ALA A 97 1.64 -2.31 7.29
N VAL A 98 0.62 -1.84 8.00
CA VAL A 98 0.19 -2.44 9.27
C VAL A 98 -0.23 -3.90 9.13
N LEU A 99 -0.80 -4.30 7.98
CA LEU A 99 -1.19 -5.70 7.76
C LEU A 99 0.03 -6.60 7.51
N PHE A 100 1.06 -6.11 6.83
CA PHE A 100 2.34 -6.80 6.72
C PHE A 100 2.98 -6.98 8.10
N ALA A 101 3.00 -5.92 8.92
CA ALA A 101 3.52 -5.95 10.28
C ALA A 101 2.79 -6.99 11.16
N ALA A 102 1.47 -6.99 11.12
CA ALA A 102 0.66 -7.96 11.85
C ALA A 102 0.91 -9.39 11.37
N GLY A 103 1.01 -9.61 10.06
CA GLY A 103 1.25 -10.94 9.49
C GLY A 103 2.59 -11.54 9.95
N THR A 104 3.65 -10.75 9.95
CA THR A 104 4.98 -11.20 10.40
C THR A 104 5.07 -11.36 11.91
N GLN A 105 4.44 -10.47 12.69
CA GLN A 105 4.34 -10.60 14.14
C GLN A 105 3.51 -11.83 14.55
N LEU A 106 2.42 -12.13 13.83
CA LEU A 106 1.61 -13.32 14.06
C LEU A 106 2.41 -14.62 13.90
N GLY A 107 3.31 -14.67 12.91
CA GLY A 107 4.21 -15.81 12.75
C GLY A 107 5.09 -16.03 13.98
N ALA A 108 5.66 -14.97 14.54
CA ALA A 108 6.43 -15.03 15.79
C ALA A 108 5.55 -15.42 16.98
N LEU A 109 4.40 -14.80 17.12
CA LEU A 109 3.46 -15.07 18.21
C LEU A 109 2.99 -16.54 18.19
N ALA A 110 2.62 -17.06 17.03
CA ALA A 110 2.16 -18.44 16.87
C ALA A 110 3.26 -19.48 17.13
N SER A 111 4.53 -19.12 16.89
CA SER A 111 5.69 -19.97 17.20
C SER A 111 6.13 -19.90 18.68
N GLY A 112 5.49 -19.09 19.51
CA GLY A 112 5.87 -18.88 20.90
C GLY A 112 7.16 -18.06 21.10
N ALA A 113 7.52 -17.24 20.12
CA ALA A 113 8.69 -16.37 20.20
C ALA A 113 8.51 -15.31 21.31
N ASP A 114 9.63 -14.85 21.85
CA ASP A 114 9.64 -13.80 22.87
C ASP A 114 9.19 -12.43 22.30
N ASP A 115 8.87 -11.49 23.18
CA ASP A 115 8.40 -10.16 22.82
C ASP A 115 9.42 -9.36 21.98
N ALA A 116 10.71 -9.61 22.16
CA ALA A 116 11.76 -8.93 21.40
C ALA A 116 11.74 -9.38 19.94
N THR A 117 11.64 -10.70 19.72
CA THR A 117 11.51 -11.30 18.39
C THR A 117 10.20 -10.89 17.72
N GLN A 118 9.08 -10.85 18.46
CA GLN A 118 7.80 -10.39 17.96
C GLN A 118 7.89 -8.93 17.48
N ARG A 119 8.53 -8.03 18.25
CA ARG A 119 8.74 -6.63 17.85
C ARG A 119 9.60 -6.51 16.59
N LYS A 120 10.72 -7.24 16.50
CA LYS A 120 11.58 -7.25 15.30
C LYS A 120 10.81 -7.65 14.05
N LEU A 121 9.98 -8.69 14.12
CA LEU A 121 9.18 -9.14 13.00
C LEU A 121 8.03 -8.17 12.69
N TYR A 122 7.46 -7.49 13.69
CA TYR A 122 6.53 -6.39 13.44
C TYR A 122 7.21 -5.25 12.67
N ASP A 123 8.38 -4.79 13.13
CA ASP A 123 9.15 -3.72 12.50
C ASP A 123 9.56 -4.10 11.08
N TYR A 124 10.03 -5.33 10.88
CA TYR A 124 10.30 -5.87 9.54
C TYR A 124 9.08 -5.75 8.63
N GLY A 125 7.94 -6.26 9.06
CA GLY A 125 6.72 -6.23 8.25
C GLY A 125 6.24 -4.81 7.95
N LEU A 126 6.36 -3.90 8.92
CA LEU A 126 5.99 -2.49 8.74
C LEU A 126 6.83 -1.80 7.67
N GLN A 127 8.16 -1.99 7.72
CA GLN A 127 9.06 -1.40 6.75
C GLN A 127 8.90 -2.05 5.36
N LEU A 128 8.73 -3.38 5.32
CA LEU A 128 8.42 -4.10 4.09
C LEU A 128 7.13 -3.59 3.42
N GLY A 129 6.07 -3.38 4.20
CA GLY A 129 4.79 -2.89 3.68
C GLY A 129 4.88 -1.47 3.11
N ARG A 130 5.67 -0.58 3.75
CA ARG A 130 5.96 0.77 3.21
C ARG A 130 6.74 0.69 1.90
N ALA A 131 7.81 -0.11 1.86
CA ALA A 131 8.61 -0.33 0.65
C ALA A 131 7.75 -0.87 -0.50
N PHE A 132 6.91 -1.86 -0.20
CA PHE A 132 5.99 -2.47 -1.14
C PHE A 132 5.02 -1.45 -1.76
N GLN A 133 4.38 -0.60 -0.93
CA GLN A 133 3.40 0.36 -1.41
C GLN A 133 4.06 1.46 -2.26
N ILE A 134 5.20 2.02 -1.82
CA ILE A 134 5.91 3.04 -2.60
C ILE A 134 6.34 2.47 -3.97
N ALA A 135 6.84 1.23 -4.01
CA ALA A 135 7.18 0.59 -5.27
C ALA A 135 5.94 0.34 -6.17
N ASP A 136 4.79 0.00 -5.58
CA ASP A 136 3.52 -0.14 -6.31
C ASP A 136 3.07 1.18 -6.94
N ASP A 137 3.16 2.27 -6.18
CA ASP A 137 2.80 3.61 -6.65
C ASP A 137 3.76 4.14 -7.75
N VAL A 138 5.04 3.76 -7.71
CA VAL A 138 6.00 4.05 -8.80
C VAL A 138 5.59 3.34 -10.09
N LEU A 139 5.12 2.09 -9.99
CA LEU A 139 4.69 1.31 -11.16
C LEU A 139 3.48 1.92 -11.85
N ASP A 140 2.60 2.64 -11.13
CA ASP A 140 1.44 3.33 -11.71
C ASP A 140 1.84 4.47 -12.69
N TYR A 141 3.06 4.99 -12.57
CA TYR A 141 3.63 6.02 -13.47
C TYR A 141 4.71 5.46 -14.42
N SER A 142 4.94 4.15 -14.44
CA SER A 142 5.95 3.53 -15.30
C SER A 142 5.33 2.90 -16.55
N ALA A 143 6.11 2.81 -17.64
CA ALA A 143 5.68 2.17 -18.88
C ALA A 143 5.33 0.67 -18.71
N ASP A 144 5.77 0.04 -17.62
CA ASP A 144 5.54 -1.36 -17.29
C ASP A 144 4.18 -1.64 -16.63
N ALA A 145 3.39 -0.60 -16.30
CA ALA A 145 2.05 -0.73 -15.72
C ALA A 145 1.15 -1.68 -16.54
N GLY A 146 1.22 -1.59 -17.87
CA GLY A 146 0.47 -2.48 -18.78
C GLY A 146 0.87 -3.95 -18.70
N ALA A 147 2.12 -4.27 -18.39
CA ALA A 147 2.59 -5.65 -18.20
C ALA A 147 2.06 -6.27 -16.90
N LEU A 148 1.69 -5.44 -15.93
CA LEU A 148 1.14 -5.85 -14.63
C LEU A 148 -0.39 -5.90 -14.59
N GLY A 149 -1.07 -5.57 -15.71
CA GLY A 149 -2.53 -5.63 -15.84
C GLY A 149 -3.25 -4.51 -15.08
N LYS A 150 -2.58 -3.35 -14.91
CA LYS A 150 -3.16 -2.07 -14.45
C LYS A 150 -3.23 -1.09 -15.62
N ASN A 151 -4.13 -0.13 -15.56
CA ASN A 151 -4.09 1.02 -16.46
C ASN A 151 -3.05 2.02 -15.92
N LEU A 152 -2.38 2.71 -16.80
CA LEU A 152 -1.45 3.78 -16.42
C LEU A 152 -2.26 4.94 -15.83
N GLY A 153 -1.95 5.34 -14.58
CA GLY A 153 -2.56 6.49 -13.94
C GLY A 153 -3.91 6.24 -13.27
N ASP A 154 -4.19 5.01 -12.86
CA ASP A 154 -5.39 4.71 -12.08
C ASP A 154 -5.43 5.57 -10.79
N ASP A 155 -4.29 5.75 -10.08
CA ASP A 155 -4.20 6.63 -8.91
C ASP A 155 -4.59 8.08 -9.21
N LEU A 156 -4.15 8.61 -10.36
CA LEU A 156 -4.51 9.97 -10.79
C LEU A 156 -6.00 10.10 -11.11
N ALA A 157 -6.58 9.10 -11.77
CA ALA A 157 -8.01 9.07 -12.08
C ALA A 157 -8.87 9.08 -10.81
N GLU A 158 -8.40 8.41 -9.77
CA GLU A 158 -9.02 8.37 -8.45
C GLU A 158 -8.73 9.64 -7.62
N GLY A 159 -7.96 10.60 -8.14
CA GLY A 159 -7.59 11.83 -7.44
C GLY A 159 -6.57 11.62 -6.31
N LYS A 160 -5.84 10.51 -6.32
CA LYS A 160 -4.80 10.19 -5.35
C LYS A 160 -3.47 10.84 -5.74
N ALA A 161 -2.93 11.72 -4.88
CA ALA A 161 -1.58 12.23 -5.03
C ALA A 161 -0.62 11.26 -4.32
N THR A 162 0.07 10.41 -5.09
CA THR A 162 1.07 9.47 -4.56
C THR A 162 2.47 10.07 -4.60
N LEU A 163 3.46 9.39 -4.01
CA LEU A 163 4.79 9.98 -3.77
C LEU A 163 5.47 10.55 -5.00
N PRO A 164 5.43 9.92 -6.20
CA PRO A 164 6.02 10.52 -7.39
C PRO A 164 5.42 11.88 -7.74
N LEU A 165 4.10 12.01 -7.67
CA LEU A 165 3.41 13.26 -7.99
C LEU A 165 3.59 14.32 -6.90
N ILE A 166 3.56 13.94 -5.61
CA ILE A 166 3.84 14.83 -4.49
C ILE A 166 5.24 15.45 -4.64
N HIS A 167 6.24 14.62 -4.94
CA HIS A 167 7.62 15.07 -5.14
C HIS A 167 7.73 16.00 -6.36
N ALA A 168 7.10 15.66 -7.48
CA ALA A 168 7.08 16.49 -8.68
C ALA A 168 6.48 17.88 -8.40
N MET A 169 5.32 17.94 -7.73
CA MET A 169 4.69 19.21 -7.36
C MET A 169 5.57 20.06 -6.43
N ALA A 170 6.30 19.45 -5.50
CA ALA A 170 7.19 20.15 -4.60
C ALA A 170 8.39 20.80 -5.32
N HIS A 171 8.85 20.24 -6.44
CA HIS A 171 10.03 20.67 -7.19
C HIS A 171 9.72 21.41 -8.48
N ALA A 172 8.46 21.49 -8.89
CA ALA A 172 8.01 22.22 -10.08
C ALA A 172 8.10 23.75 -9.90
N ASP A 173 8.26 24.48 -11.02
CA ASP A 173 8.01 25.91 -11.02
C ASP A 173 6.54 26.22 -10.70
N GLU A 174 6.25 27.48 -10.35
CA GLU A 174 4.92 27.87 -9.89
C GLU A 174 3.82 27.61 -10.93
N ALA A 175 4.10 27.86 -12.20
CA ALA A 175 3.11 27.66 -13.26
C ALA A 175 2.77 26.18 -13.46
N THR A 176 3.79 25.32 -13.47
CA THR A 176 3.63 23.86 -13.55
C THR A 176 2.94 23.33 -12.30
N ARG A 177 3.33 23.79 -11.12
CA ARG A 177 2.70 23.41 -9.84
C ARG A 177 1.20 23.70 -9.85
N GLN A 178 0.79 24.89 -10.29
CA GLN A 178 -0.63 25.25 -10.33
C GLN A 178 -1.41 24.37 -11.31
N ARG A 179 -0.83 24.00 -12.46
CA ARG A 179 -1.47 23.07 -13.39
C ARG A 179 -1.64 21.67 -12.77
N LEU A 180 -0.57 21.12 -12.16
CA LEU A 180 -0.62 19.81 -11.49
C LEU A 180 -1.66 19.80 -10.37
N ARG A 181 -1.73 20.87 -9.56
CA ARG A 181 -2.77 21.02 -8.54
C ARG A 181 -4.17 20.89 -9.13
N GLY A 182 -4.46 21.63 -10.20
CA GLY A 182 -5.77 21.54 -10.86
C GLY A 182 -6.06 20.15 -11.47
N ILE A 183 -5.03 19.42 -11.90
CA ILE A 183 -5.17 18.04 -12.38
C ILE A 183 -5.58 17.12 -11.23
N VAL A 184 -4.90 17.18 -10.07
CA VAL A 184 -5.23 16.39 -8.88
C VAL A 184 -6.64 16.70 -8.38
N GLU A 185 -6.99 17.99 -8.27
CA GLU A 185 -8.33 18.43 -7.81
C GLU A 185 -9.48 17.85 -8.65
N ARG A 186 -9.25 17.62 -9.94
CA ARG A 186 -10.28 17.07 -10.86
C ARG A 186 -10.16 15.57 -11.10
N GLY A 187 -9.08 14.92 -10.68
CA GLY A 187 -8.79 13.53 -11.07
C GLY A 187 -8.66 13.37 -12.59
N ASP A 188 -7.98 14.32 -13.25
CA ASP A 188 -7.94 14.40 -14.72
C ASP A 188 -6.90 13.44 -15.32
N ALA A 189 -7.30 12.19 -15.51
CA ALA A 189 -6.45 11.17 -16.14
C ALA A 189 -6.02 11.52 -17.57
N SER A 190 -6.77 12.38 -18.28
CA SER A 190 -6.40 12.80 -19.64
C SER A 190 -5.13 13.66 -19.67
N ALA A 191 -4.77 14.26 -18.52
CA ALA A 191 -3.55 15.05 -18.33
C ALA A 191 -2.31 14.20 -17.97
N MET A 192 -2.40 12.86 -17.99
CA MET A 192 -1.28 11.96 -17.68
C MET A 192 0.02 12.31 -18.40
N PRO A 193 0.04 12.67 -19.71
CA PRO A 193 1.29 13.06 -20.37
C PRO A 193 1.97 14.28 -19.72
N GLU A 194 1.21 15.25 -19.21
CA GLU A 194 1.76 16.41 -18.50
C GLU A 194 2.29 16.01 -17.12
N VAL A 195 1.58 15.14 -16.41
CA VAL A 195 2.02 14.60 -15.12
C VAL A 195 3.32 13.83 -15.26
N LEU A 196 3.43 12.94 -16.25
CA LEU A 196 4.65 12.17 -16.53
C LEU A 196 5.83 13.09 -16.87
N ALA A 197 5.62 14.12 -17.69
CA ALA A 197 6.69 15.08 -18.00
C ALA A 197 7.19 15.83 -16.75
N ALA A 198 6.31 16.17 -15.82
CA ALA A 198 6.68 16.81 -14.56
C ALA A 198 7.42 15.83 -13.62
N ILE A 199 6.96 14.58 -13.53
CA ILE A 199 7.59 13.50 -12.74
C ILE A 199 9.00 13.23 -13.25
N GLU A 200 9.18 13.10 -14.58
CA GLU A 200 10.47 12.90 -15.24
C GLU A 200 11.39 14.11 -15.00
N GLY A 201 10.90 15.32 -15.26
CA GLY A 201 11.68 16.56 -15.09
C GLY A 201 12.18 16.79 -13.67
N ALA A 202 11.45 16.32 -12.66
CA ALA A 202 11.84 16.41 -11.26
C ALA A 202 12.63 15.18 -10.75
N GLY A 203 12.82 14.13 -11.55
CA GLY A 203 13.45 12.87 -11.14
C GLY A 203 12.67 12.16 -10.03
N SER A 204 11.34 12.27 -10.06
CA SER A 204 10.49 11.82 -8.96
C SER A 204 10.38 10.31 -8.85
N LEU A 205 10.49 9.57 -9.96
CA LEU A 205 10.53 8.10 -9.91
C LEU A 205 11.78 7.62 -9.19
N ASP A 206 12.95 8.16 -9.54
CA ASP A 206 14.21 7.83 -8.88
C ASP A 206 14.19 8.18 -7.38
N TYR A 207 13.58 9.32 -7.03
CA TYR A 207 13.37 9.69 -5.64
C TYR A 207 12.53 8.64 -4.91
N SER A 208 11.38 8.31 -5.46
CA SER A 208 10.43 7.36 -4.85
C SER A 208 11.03 5.96 -4.73
N LEU A 209 11.74 5.49 -5.76
CA LEU A 209 12.46 4.21 -5.70
C LEU A 209 13.55 4.21 -4.62
N ARG A 210 14.33 5.28 -4.49
CA ARG A 210 15.30 5.39 -3.37
C ARG A 210 14.62 5.29 -2.02
N ARG A 211 13.46 5.97 -1.83
CA ARG A 211 12.66 5.85 -0.60
C ARG A 211 12.20 4.43 -0.34
N ALA A 212 11.73 3.73 -1.38
CA ALA A 212 11.35 2.31 -1.27
C ALA A 212 12.54 1.43 -0.85
N HIS A 213 13.72 1.63 -1.46
CA HIS A 213 14.93 0.90 -1.08
C HIS A 213 15.40 1.22 0.35
N GLU A 214 15.27 2.45 0.83
CA GLU A 214 15.58 2.81 2.22
C GLU A 214 14.69 2.02 3.21
N TYR A 215 13.39 1.89 2.92
CA TYR A 215 12.47 1.09 3.72
C TYR A 215 12.77 -0.41 3.61
N ALA A 216 13.12 -0.92 2.44
CA ALA A 216 13.53 -2.32 2.28
C ALA A 216 14.82 -2.64 3.08
N ALA A 217 15.80 -1.75 3.05
CA ALA A 217 17.00 -1.87 3.87
C ALA A 217 16.69 -1.81 5.38
N ALA A 218 15.77 -0.94 5.80
CA ALA A 218 15.32 -0.88 7.19
C ALA A 218 14.58 -2.16 7.61
N ALA A 219 13.81 -2.78 6.69
CA ALA A 219 13.21 -4.09 6.92
C ALA A 219 14.29 -5.16 7.13
N GLU A 220 15.31 -5.23 6.27
CA GLU A 220 16.42 -6.17 6.46
C GLU A 220 17.15 -5.97 7.80
N ALA A 221 17.39 -4.71 8.18
CA ALA A 221 18.05 -4.37 9.44
C ALA A 221 17.23 -4.78 10.68
N ALA A 222 15.91 -4.73 10.60
CA ALA A 222 15.03 -5.19 11.69
C ALA A 222 15.21 -6.68 12.02
N LEU A 223 15.69 -7.48 11.05
CA LEU A 223 15.95 -8.91 11.20
C LEU A 223 17.30 -9.23 11.90
N ASP A 224 18.13 -8.22 12.16
CA ASP A 224 19.46 -8.44 12.71
C ASP A 224 19.40 -9.09 14.11
N GLY A 225 20.28 -10.11 14.30
CA GLY A 225 20.32 -10.90 15.53
C GLY A 225 19.23 -11.97 15.66
N LEU A 226 18.43 -12.19 14.61
CA LEU A 226 17.63 -13.41 14.49
C LEU A 226 18.51 -14.59 14.06
N PRO A 227 18.15 -15.85 14.42
CA PRO A 227 18.91 -17.03 14.04
C PRO A 227 19.06 -17.16 12.52
N ASP A 228 20.27 -17.49 12.08
CA ASP A 228 20.55 -17.75 10.66
C ASP A 228 19.79 -19.00 10.17
N GLY A 229 19.37 -18.96 8.89
CA GLY A 229 18.69 -20.08 8.25
C GLY A 229 17.92 -19.68 7.00
N GLU A 230 17.30 -20.67 6.35
CA GLU A 230 16.56 -20.48 5.12
C GLU A 230 15.40 -19.47 5.29
N ALA A 231 14.71 -19.50 6.43
CA ALA A 231 13.62 -18.59 6.72
C ALA A 231 14.10 -17.13 6.79
N LEU A 232 15.24 -16.86 7.46
CA LEU A 232 15.84 -15.53 7.54
C LEU A 232 16.29 -15.05 6.15
N ALA A 233 16.92 -15.93 5.37
CA ALA A 233 17.31 -15.63 3.99
C ALA A 233 16.10 -15.31 3.10
N ALA A 234 15.01 -16.05 3.25
CA ALA A 234 13.76 -15.81 2.53
C ALA A 234 13.14 -14.44 2.90
N LEU A 235 13.11 -14.07 4.19
CA LEU A 235 12.59 -12.76 4.62
C LEU A 235 13.44 -11.61 4.04
N ARG A 236 14.77 -11.71 4.06
CA ARG A 236 15.66 -10.73 3.41
C ARG A 236 15.43 -10.68 1.90
N GLY A 237 15.27 -11.83 1.26
CA GLY A 237 14.94 -11.93 -0.17
C GLY A 237 13.60 -11.25 -0.52
N LEU A 238 12.58 -11.40 0.32
CA LEU A 238 11.29 -10.75 0.13
C LEU A 238 11.37 -9.22 0.24
N ALA A 239 12.19 -8.68 1.16
CA ALA A 239 12.38 -7.24 1.28
C ALA A 239 12.98 -6.64 0.00
N ARG A 240 13.99 -7.29 -0.59
CA ARG A 240 14.59 -6.89 -1.87
C ARG A 240 13.59 -7.04 -3.02
N TYR A 241 12.94 -8.19 -3.12
CA TYR A 241 11.98 -8.48 -4.17
C TYR A 241 10.83 -7.46 -4.20
N ALA A 242 10.41 -6.95 -3.04
CA ALA A 242 9.31 -5.99 -2.95
C ALA A 242 9.56 -4.71 -3.76
N VAL A 243 10.84 -4.29 -3.88
CA VAL A 243 11.24 -3.07 -4.60
C VAL A 243 11.81 -3.34 -5.99
N ASP A 244 12.30 -4.57 -6.25
CA ASP A 244 12.95 -4.95 -7.53
C ASP A 244 11.99 -5.64 -8.51
N ARG A 245 10.71 -5.82 -8.17
CA ARG A 245 9.73 -6.60 -8.96
C ARG A 245 9.27 -5.99 -10.28
N GLY A 246 9.77 -4.83 -10.65
CA GLY A 246 9.43 -4.11 -11.88
C GLY A 246 10.59 -3.94 -12.86
N HIS A 247 11.70 -4.70 -12.67
CA HIS A 247 12.90 -4.59 -13.53
C HIS A 247 13.32 -5.96 -14.06
#